data_9d206d41b52444cca0fcf361df14b8bd
#
_entry.id   9d206d41b52444cca0fcf361df14b8bd
#
_cell.length_a   1.000
_cell.length_b   1.000
_cell.length_c   1.000
_cell.angle_alpha   90.00
_cell.angle_beta   90.00
_cell.angle_gamma   90.00
#
_symmetry.space_group_name_H-M   'P 1'
#
loop_
_entity.id
_entity.type
_entity.pdbx_description
1 polymer ?
#
loop_
_entity_poly.entity_id
_entity_poly.type
_entity_poly.pdbx_seq_one_letter_code
_entity_poly.pdbx_strand_id
1 'polypeptide(L)'
;AFLFFTPLTMTGQAPDLGTTSSFAMFTAVGAFSNDGATVVTGDIGTNVGAFTGFPPGTVIGSIHVADVVTVQAALDVGTAYSDLSTLTCGEVIGTTLGNGQILTPNIYCTGAASVLNGDLVLDGECDPSAFFIFQIDGAFSTAVLATVTLINGASLCNVYWQVNGAVTIGEGAVFQG
;
A
#
# COMPACT_ATOMS: atom_id res chain seq x y z
N ALA A 1 -35.68 -14.80 -22.55
CA ALA A 1 -34.27 -14.65 -22.75
C ALA A 1 -33.63 -14.52 -21.37
N PHE A 2 -32.85 -15.52 -20.94
CA PHE A 2 -32.02 -15.44 -19.73
C PHE A 2 -30.68 -14.82 -20.15
N LEU A 3 -30.36 -13.65 -19.63
CA LEU A 3 -29.06 -13.04 -19.80
C LEU A 3 -28.17 -13.57 -18.65
N PHE A 4 -27.21 -14.42 -18.96
CA PHE A 4 -26.15 -14.78 -18.04
C PHE A 4 -25.12 -13.64 -18.03
N PHE A 5 -25.05 -12.89 -16.96
CA PHE A 5 -23.87 -12.07 -16.68
C PHE A 5 -22.79 -13.02 -16.17
N THR A 6 -21.80 -13.31 -16.98
CA THR A 6 -20.53 -13.83 -16.44
C THR A 6 -19.89 -12.65 -15.70
N PRO A 7 -19.56 -12.81 -14.40
CA PRO A 7 -18.76 -11.80 -13.76
C PRO A 7 -17.45 -11.68 -14.54
N LEU A 8 -17.06 -10.46 -14.90
CA LEU A 8 -15.74 -10.19 -15.43
C LEU A 8 -14.78 -10.53 -14.28
N THR A 9 -14.16 -11.71 -14.34
CA THR A 9 -13.06 -12.01 -13.44
C THR A 9 -11.91 -11.10 -13.84
N MET A 10 -11.70 -10.04 -13.09
CA MET A 10 -10.51 -9.21 -13.19
C MET A 10 -9.34 -10.11 -12.76
N THR A 11 -8.61 -10.65 -13.74
CA THR A 11 -7.38 -11.40 -13.51
C THR A 11 -6.22 -10.43 -13.34
N GLY A 12 -6.27 -9.58 -12.30
CA GLY A 12 -5.09 -8.94 -11.81
C GLY A 12 -4.35 -9.94 -10.92
N GLN A 13 -3.09 -10.11 -11.14
CA GLN A 13 -2.23 -10.88 -10.27
C GLN A 13 -1.60 -9.92 -9.26
N ALA A 14 -1.59 -10.29 -7.98
CA ALA A 14 -0.83 -9.56 -6.98
C ALA A 14 0.62 -9.41 -7.43
N PRO A 15 1.26 -8.26 -7.25
CA PRO A 15 2.66 -8.09 -7.59
C PRO A 15 3.51 -9.05 -6.76
N ASP A 16 4.56 -9.61 -7.38
CA ASP A 16 5.55 -10.36 -6.64
C ASP A 16 6.43 -9.39 -5.84
N LEU A 17 6.29 -9.42 -4.52
CA LEU A 17 7.07 -8.58 -3.62
C LEU A 17 8.47 -9.15 -3.34
N GLY A 18 8.77 -10.38 -3.78
CA GLY A 18 10.06 -11.02 -3.58
C GLY A 18 10.53 -10.95 -2.14
N THR A 19 11.77 -10.52 -1.92
CA THR A 19 12.36 -10.39 -0.58
C THR A 19 11.69 -9.31 0.28
N THR A 20 10.98 -8.34 -0.33
CA THR A 20 10.29 -7.30 0.44
C THR A 20 9.08 -7.80 1.21
N SER A 21 8.58 -8.98 0.90
CA SER A 21 7.44 -9.60 1.61
C SER A 21 7.69 -9.86 3.11
N SER A 22 8.95 -9.91 3.56
CA SER A 22 9.31 -10.04 4.98
C SER A 22 9.37 -8.69 5.72
N PHE A 23 9.46 -7.59 4.99
CA PHE A 23 9.59 -6.26 5.58
C PHE A 23 8.23 -5.70 5.99
N ALA A 24 8.16 -5.23 7.23
CA ALA A 24 7.06 -4.38 7.67
C ALA A 24 7.19 -2.97 7.09
N MET A 25 8.45 -2.47 6.95
CA MET A 25 8.74 -1.15 6.40
C MET A 25 10.09 -1.17 5.69
N PHE A 26 10.14 -0.70 4.46
CA PHE A 26 11.36 -0.65 3.66
C PHE A 26 11.48 0.64 2.85
N THR A 27 12.69 1.17 2.76
CA THR A 27 13.03 2.32 1.92
C THR A 27 14.16 1.96 0.97
N ALA A 28 13.92 1.96 -0.33
CA ALA A 28 14.96 1.69 -1.32
C ALA A 28 15.99 2.81 -1.41
N VAL A 29 15.52 4.07 -1.41
CA VAL A 29 16.36 5.27 -1.44
C VAL A 29 15.73 6.34 -0.55
N GLY A 30 16.46 6.79 0.46
CA GLY A 30 16.02 7.83 1.37
C GLY A 30 16.28 7.48 2.84
N ALA A 31 16.13 8.46 3.71
CA ALA A 31 16.28 8.25 5.14
C ALA A 31 15.08 7.48 5.70
N PHE A 32 15.37 6.59 6.64
CA PHE A 32 14.39 5.93 7.48
C PHE A 32 14.54 6.49 8.90
N SER A 33 13.53 7.13 9.41
CA SER A 33 13.59 7.72 10.76
C SER A 33 12.34 7.39 11.56
N ASN A 34 12.54 7.18 12.85
CA ASN A 34 11.46 7.04 13.81
C ASN A 34 11.61 8.10 14.90
N ASP A 35 10.50 8.62 15.38
CA ASP A 35 10.44 9.54 16.50
C ASP A 35 9.55 8.95 17.60
N GLY A 36 10.16 8.76 18.78
CA GLY A 36 9.45 8.20 19.94
C GLY A 36 9.50 6.68 20.09
N ALA A 37 8.71 6.17 21.02
CA ALA A 37 8.70 4.75 21.45
C ALA A 37 7.74 3.91 20.58
N THR A 38 8.01 3.81 19.31
CA THR A 38 7.26 2.98 18.36
C THR A 38 7.65 1.51 18.48
N VAL A 39 6.70 0.60 18.30
CA VAL A 39 6.96 -0.84 18.17
C VAL A 39 6.60 -1.29 16.77
N VAL A 40 7.55 -1.87 16.05
CA VAL A 40 7.36 -2.45 14.72
C VAL A 40 7.52 -3.96 14.79
N THR A 41 6.55 -4.71 14.29
CA THR A 41 6.62 -6.16 14.16
C THR A 41 6.87 -6.52 12.69
N GLY A 42 7.97 -7.21 12.41
CA GLY A 42 8.49 -7.53 11.08
C GLY A 42 9.85 -6.87 10.85
N ASP A 43 10.47 -7.18 9.73
CA ASP A 43 11.76 -6.61 9.37
C ASP A 43 11.60 -5.15 8.95
N ILE A 44 12.61 -4.33 9.21
CA ILE A 44 12.66 -2.95 8.72
C ILE A 44 14.01 -2.66 8.11
N GLY A 45 14.07 -1.73 7.17
CA GLY A 45 15.36 -1.38 6.59
C GLY A 45 15.39 -0.27 5.57
N THR A 46 16.62 0.13 5.25
CA THR A 46 16.91 1.06 4.15
C THR A 46 18.11 0.56 3.35
N ASN A 47 18.01 0.63 2.02
CA ASN A 47 19.13 0.29 1.16
C ASN A 47 20.11 1.46 1.03
N VAL A 48 19.61 2.67 0.78
CA VAL A 48 20.46 3.89 0.67
C VAL A 48 19.83 5.01 1.48
N GLY A 49 20.50 5.44 2.53
CA GLY A 49 20.08 6.55 3.37
C GLY A 49 20.43 6.37 4.84
N ALA A 50 20.13 7.37 5.63
CA ALA A 50 20.33 7.31 7.08
C ALA A 50 19.23 6.44 7.72
N PHE A 51 19.61 5.69 8.77
CA PHE A 51 18.69 4.92 9.60
C PHE A 51 18.81 5.38 11.05
N THR A 52 17.73 5.90 11.61
CA THR A 52 17.73 6.50 12.97
C THR A 52 16.43 6.24 13.73
N GLY A 53 16.49 6.42 15.06
CA GLY A 53 15.30 6.34 15.92
C GLY A 53 14.98 4.94 16.47
N PHE A 54 15.89 3.99 16.31
CA PHE A 54 15.83 2.66 16.93
C PHE A 54 17.14 2.36 17.67
N PRO A 55 17.22 2.63 18.98
CA PRO A 55 16.20 3.18 19.90
C PRO A 55 15.87 4.67 19.70
N PRO A 56 14.75 5.23 20.27
CA PRO A 56 13.88 4.59 21.26
C PRO A 56 12.82 3.63 20.70
N GLY A 57 12.63 3.57 19.41
CA GLY A 57 11.79 2.54 18.78
C GLY A 57 12.31 1.13 19.04
N THR A 58 11.42 0.15 18.98
CA THR A 58 11.69 -1.27 19.14
C THR A 58 11.26 -2.03 17.91
N VAL A 59 12.09 -2.95 17.42
CA VAL A 59 11.77 -3.85 16.31
C VAL A 59 11.63 -5.26 16.82
N ILE A 60 10.52 -5.91 16.53
CA ILE A 60 10.32 -7.35 16.72
C ILE A 60 10.52 -8.00 15.34
N GLY A 61 11.77 -8.15 14.95
CA GLY A 61 12.26 -8.58 13.65
C GLY A 61 13.72 -8.19 13.48
N SER A 62 14.18 -8.15 12.25
CA SER A 62 15.56 -7.77 11.88
C SER A 62 15.60 -6.31 11.39
N ILE A 63 16.75 -5.66 11.62
CA ILE A 63 17.04 -4.34 11.05
C ILE A 63 18.11 -4.54 9.97
N HIS A 64 17.79 -4.10 8.75
CA HIS A 64 18.66 -4.20 7.59
C HIS A 64 19.05 -2.80 7.09
N VAL A 65 20.34 -2.50 7.05
CA VAL A 65 20.85 -1.20 6.61
C VAL A 65 22.01 -1.41 5.63
N ALA A 66 21.80 -1.05 4.38
CA ALA A 66 22.79 -1.10 3.30
C ALA A 66 23.52 -2.47 3.22
N ASP A 67 22.79 -3.56 3.40
CA ASP A 67 23.27 -4.94 3.32
C ASP A 67 22.77 -5.66 2.06
N VAL A 68 23.14 -6.92 1.89
CA VAL A 68 22.76 -7.72 0.71
C VAL A 68 21.24 -7.94 0.61
N VAL A 69 20.55 -7.97 1.76
CA VAL A 69 19.09 -8.14 1.80
C VAL A 69 18.39 -6.87 1.29
N THR A 70 18.86 -5.70 1.72
CA THR A 70 18.32 -4.41 1.28
C THR A 70 18.60 -4.12 -0.20
N VAL A 71 19.75 -4.57 -0.72
CA VAL A 71 20.05 -4.46 -2.16
C VAL A 71 19.04 -5.26 -2.98
N GLN A 72 18.77 -6.50 -2.61
CA GLN A 72 17.77 -7.32 -3.31
C GLN A 72 16.35 -6.75 -3.13
N ALA A 73 15.99 -6.36 -1.92
CA ALA A 73 14.70 -5.75 -1.64
C ALA A 73 14.44 -4.48 -2.49
N ALA A 74 15.47 -3.66 -2.71
CA ALA A 74 15.36 -2.48 -3.57
C ALA A 74 15.07 -2.83 -5.04
N LEU A 75 15.64 -3.92 -5.55
CA LEU A 75 15.35 -4.42 -6.90
C LEU A 75 13.92 -4.96 -6.98
N ASP A 76 13.48 -5.72 -5.99
CA ASP A 76 12.16 -6.33 -5.94
C ASP A 76 11.06 -5.26 -5.84
N VAL A 77 11.24 -4.23 -5.00
CA VAL A 77 10.34 -3.05 -4.94
C VAL A 77 10.27 -2.35 -6.30
N GLY A 78 11.41 -2.15 -6.96
CA GLY A 78 11.45 -1.53 -8.29
C GLY A 78 10.67 -2.34 -9.32
N THR A 79 10.77 -3.66 -9.28
CA THR A 79 10.01 -4.58 -10.15
C THR A 79 8.52 -4.52 -9.83
N ALA A 80 8.13 -4.70 -8.58
CA ALA A 80 6.74 -4.65 -8.15
C ALA A 80 6.07 -3.31 -8.49
N TYR A 81 6.79 -2.20 -8.28
CA TYR A 81 6.31 -0.87 -8.65
C TYR A 81 6.10 -0.74 -10.17
N SER A 82 7.04 -1.23 -10.97
CA SER A 82 6.94 -1.24 -12.43
C SER A 82 5.76 -2.08 -12.89
N ASP A 83 5.57 -3.27 -12.33
CA ASP A 83 4.46 -4.16 -12.66
C ASP A 83 3.11 -3.50 -12.36
N LEU A 84 2.97 -2.90 -11.17
CA LEU A 84 1.77 -2.16 -10.81
C LEU A 84 1.50 -0.98 -11.75
N SER A 85 2.53 -0.25 -12.19
CA SER A 85 2.41 0.92 -13.06
C SER A 85 1.98 0.57 -14.49
N THR A 86 2.22 -0.68 -14.92
CA THR A 86 1.83 -1.15 -16.27
C THR A 86 0.39 -1.67 -16.34
N LEU A 87 -0.26 -1.87 -15.21
CA LEU A 87 -1.63 -2.34 -15.17
C LEU A 87 -2.57 -1.30 -15.77
N THR A 88 -3.52 -1.78 -16.57
CA THR A 88 -4.54 -0.91 -17.15
C THR A 88 -5.50 -0.43 -16.07
N CYS A 89 -5.74 0.86 -16.01
CA CYS A 89 -6.73 1.45 -15.14
C CYS A 89 -8.11 0.84 -15.38
N GLY A 90 -8.71 0.30 -14.33
CA GLY A 90 -10.08 -0.22 -14.38
C GLY A 90 -11.11 0.88 -14.19
N GLU A 91 -10.86 1.80 -13.25
CA GLU A 91 -11.75 2.91 -12.96
C GLU A 91 -10.96 4.16 -12.56
N VAL A 92 -11.27 5.29 -13.19
CA VAL A 92 -10.73 6.60 -12.79
C VAL A 92 -11.63 7.19 -11.71
N ILE A 93 -11.05 7.44 -10.53
CA ILE A 93 -11.77 8.01 -9.39
C ILE A 93 -11.26 9.41 -9.04
N GLY A 94 -12.02 10.13 -8.22
CA GLY A 94 -11.64 11.45 -7.76
C GLY A 94 -10.41 11.43 -6.84
N THR A 95 -9.71 12.56 -6.75
CA THR A 95 -8.51 12.71 -5.91
C THR A 95 -8.80 12.78 -4.41
N THR A 96 -10.06 12.86 -4.00
CA THR A 96 -10.49 12.75 -2.60
C THR A 96 -11.16 11.42 -2.40
N LEU A 97 -10.48 10.53 -1.70
CA LEU A 97 -10.93 9.20 -1.32
C LEU A 97 -11.58 9.25 0.07
N GLY A 98 -12.45 8.28 0.36
CA GLY A 98 -13.04 8.13 1.68
C GLY A 98 -14.39 8.84 1.81
N ASN A 99 -14.66 9.48 2.96
CA ASN A 99 -15.96 10.10 3.29
C ASN A 99 -17.15 9.10 3.20
N GLY A 100 -16.93 7.84 3.57
CA GLY A 100 -17.90 6.77 3.48
C GLY A 100 -17.99 6.12 2.09
N GLN A 101 -17.02 6.37 1.21
CA GLN A 101 -16.94 5.69 -0.09
C GLN A 101 -16.74 4.19 0.10
N ILE A 102 -17.47 3.38 -0.66
CA ILE A 102 -17.32 1.93 -0.71
C ILE A 102 -16.80 1.57 -2.10
N LEU A 103 -15.69 0.85 -2.15
CA LEU A 103 -15.07 0.37 -3.37
C LEU A 103 -15.07 -1.16 -3.40
N THR A 104 -15.29 -1.73 -4.58
CA THR A 104 -15.22 -3.17 -4.84
C THR A 104 -13.88 -3.52 -5.52
N PRO A 105 -13.52 -4.81 -5.68
CA PRO A 105 -12.24 -5.20 -6.26
C PRO A 105 -12.01 -4.58 -7.65
N ASN A 106 -10.94 -3.80 -7.78
CA ASN A 106 -10.61 -3.10 -9.03
C ASN A 106 -9.19 -2.49 -9.00
N ILE A 107 -8.77 -1.96 -10.16
CA ILE A 107 -7.62 -1.07 -10.31
C ILE A 107 -8.13 0.36 -10.43
N TYR A 108 -7.93 1.15 -9.38
CA TYR A 108 -8.36 2.52 -9.27
C TYR A 108 -7.25 3.49 -9.60
N CYS A 109 -7.53 4.52 -10.39
CA CYS A 109 -6.54 5.50 -10.79
C CYS A 109 -6.98 6.91 -10.42
N THR A 110 -6.04 7.69 -9.92
CA THR A 110 -6.20 9.13 -9.74
C THR A 110 -5.13 9.84 -10.57
N GLY A 111 -5.54 10.77 -11.41
CA GLY A 111 -4.63 11.49 -12.33
C GLY A 111 -3.84 12.61 -11.66
N ALA A 112 -3.80 12.70 -10.33
CA ALA A 112 -3.10 13.75 -9.59
C ALA A 112 -2.91 13.36 -8.11
N ALA A 113 -2.24 14.24 -7.35
CA ALA A 113 -2.09 14.11 -5.91
C ALA A 113 -3.45 13.91 -5.22
N SER A 114 -3.51 12.99 -4.27
CA SER A 114 -4.76 12.51 -3.67
C SER A 114 -4.72 12.55 -2.15
N VAL A 115 -5.90 12.60 -1.55
CA VAL A 115 -6.08 12.62 -0.10
C VAL A 115 -7.16 11.62 0.32
N LEU A 116 -6.91 10.89 1.39
CA LEU A 116 -7.90 10.07 2.08
C LEU A 116 -8.50 10.87 3.25
N ASN A 117 -9.80 11.12 3.20
CA ASN A 117 -10.55 11.80 4.23
C ASN A 117 -11.62 10.87 4.83
N GLY A 118 -11.71 10.80 6.17
CA GLY A 118 -12.66 9.94 6.83
C GLY A 118 -12.51 8.47 6.44
N ASP A 119 -13.60 7.76 6.26
CA ASP A 119 -13.61 6.31 6.07
C ASP A 119 -13.67 5.93 4.59
N LEU A 120 -12.75 5.09 4.16
CA LEU A 120 -12.79 4.34 2.89
C LEU A 120 -13.07 2.87 3.21
N VAL A 121 -14.10 2.32 2.61
CA VAL A 121 -14.48 0.92 2.79
C VAL A 121 -14.12 0.14 1.54
N LEU A 122 -13.35 -0.94 1.70
CA LEU A 122 -13.02 -1.89 0.64
C LEU A 122 -13.84 -3.17 0.86
N ASP A 123 -14.80 -3.39 -0.02
CA ASP A 123 -15.72 -4.54 0.04
C ASP A 123 -15.22 -5.65 -0.87
N GLY A 124 -14.77 -6.77 -0.30
CA GLY A 124 -14.26 -7.93 -1.02
C GLY A 124 -15.33 -8.77 -1.70
N GLU A 125 -16.63 -8.39 -1.62
CA GLU A 125 -17.73 -9.12 -2.27
C GLU A 125 -17.76 -10.62 -1.92
N CYS A 126 -17.27 -10.98 -0.72
CA CYS A 126 -17.11 -12.35 -0.25
C CYS A 126 -16.07 -13.18 -1.02
N ASP A 127 -15.17 -12.53 -1.75
CA ASP A 127 -14.03 -13.17 -2.39
C ASP A 127 -12.73 -12.90 -1.61
N PRO A 128 -12.14 -13.89 -0.93
CA PRO A 128 -10.89 -13.70 -0.20
C PRO A 128 -9.68 -13.49 -1.11
N SER A 129 -9.82 -13.73 -2.41
CA SER A 129 -8.79 -13.45 -3.42
C SER A 129 -8.97 -12.07 -4.08
N ALA A 130 -10.03 -11.35 -3.73
CA ALA A 130 -10.28 -9.99 -4.21
C ALA A 130 -9.11 -9.06 -3.89
N PHE A 131 -8.66 -8.26 -4.86
CA PHE A 131 -7.61 -7.29 -4.63
C PHE A 131 -7.99 -5.90 -5.11
N PHE A 132 -7.35 -4.93 -4.48
CA PHE A 132 -7.54 -3.52 -4.71
C PHE A 132 -6.18 -2.90 -5.04
N ILE A 133 -6.08 -2.24 -6.18
CA ILE A 133 -4.87 -1.54 -6.58
C ILE A 133 -5.20 -0.08 -6.77
N PHE A 134 -4.45 0.80 -6.12
CA PHE A 134 -4.56 2.24 -6.27
C PHE A 134 -3.32 2.78 -6.97
N GLN A 135 -3.49 3.30 -8.18
CA GLN A 135 -2.44 4.01 -8.93
C GLN A 135 -2.65 5.51 -8.75
N ILE A 136 -1.79 6.15 -7.96
CA ILE A 136 -1.89 7.57 -7.62
C ILE A 136 -0.78 8.33 -8.33
N ASP A 137 -1.15 9.15 -9.32
CA ASP A 137 -0.20 9.97 -10.07
C ASP A 137 0.08 11.29 -9.35
N GLY A 138 0.85 11.19 -8.29
CA GLY A 138 1.25 12.32 -7.45
C GLY A 138 1.42 11.93 -5.99
N ALA A 139 1.48 12.92 -5.10
CA ALA A 139 1.59 12.67 -3.67
C ALA A 139 0.28 12.11 -3.10
N PHE A 140 0.39 11.30 -2.06
CA PHE A 140 -0.76 10.79 -1.30
C PHE A 140 -0.68 11.20 0.16
N SER A 141 -1.81 11.60 0.72
CA SER A 141 -1.89 11.92 2.14
C SER A 141 -3.16 11.37 2.77
N THR A 142 -3.11 11.06 4.07
CA THR A 142 -4.31 10.79 4.84
C THR A 142 -4.58 11.94 5.80
N ALA A 143 -5.85 12.29 5.97
CA ALA A 143 -6.27 13.22 7.01
C ALA A 143 -6.10 12.58 8.40
N VAL A 144 -6.17 13.41 9.43
CA VAL A 144 -6.22 12.95 10.83
C VAL A 144 -7.42 12.03 11.03
N LEU A 145 -7.20 10.89 11.70
CA LEU A 145 -8.21 9.85 11.98
C LEU A 145 -8.87 9.23 10.72
N ALA A 146 -8.31 9.40 9.55
CA ALA A 146 -8.82 8.72 8.36
C ALA A 146 -8.61 7.21 8.48
N THR A 147 -9.55 6.42 7.95
CA THR A 147 -9.49 4.95 8.05
C THR A 147 -9.67 4.28 6.69
N VAL A 148 -8.99 3.14 6.51
CA VAL A 148 -9.30 2.15 5.47
C VAL A 148 -9.88 0.94 6.17
N THR A 149 -11.11 0.59 5.85
CA THR A 149 -11.84 -0.53 6.46
C THR A 149 -12.08 -1.63 5.44
N LEU A 150 -11.70 -2.86 5.80
CA LEU A 150 -11.87 -4.04 4.95
C LEU A 150 -13.11 -4.82 5.40
N ILE A 151 -14.00 -5.15 4.48
CA ILE A 151 -15.22 -5.92 4.76
C ILE A 151 -15.42 -7.05 3.75
N ASN A 152 -16.32 -7.97 4.06
CA ASN A 152 -16.77 -9.05 3.16
C ASN A 152 -15.61 -9.81 2.50
N GLY A 153 -14.62 -10.24 3.28
CA GLY A 153 -13.52 -11.07 2.80
C GLY A 153 -12.33 -10.30 2.20
N ALA A 154 -12.40 -8.97 2.09
CA ALA A 154 -11.23 -8.18 1.70
C ALA A 154 -10.07 -8.43 2.67
N SER A 155 -8.86 -8.58 2.12
CA SER A 155 -7.63 -8.87 2.89
C SER A 155 -6.61 -7.76 2.71
N LEU A 156 -5.95 -7.34 3.81
CA LEU A 156 -4.87 -6.36 3.74
C LEU A 156 -3.71 -6.79 2.82
N CYS A 157 -3.48 -8.10 2.70
CA CYS A 157 -2.45 -8.65 1.80
C CYS A 157 -2.77 -8.47 0.30
N ASN A 158 -3.98 -8.02 -0.02
CA ASN A 158 -4.46 -7.83 -1.38
C ASN A 158 -4.79 -6.36 -1.68
N VAL A 159 -4.31 -5.43 -0.85
CA VAL A 159 -4.47 -3.98 -1.06
C VAL A 159 -3.11 -3.37 -1.38
N TYR A 160 -2.99 -2.72 -2.53
CA TYR A 160 -1.73 -2.17 -3.04
C TYR A 160 -1.90 -0.69 -3.38
N TRP A 161 -0.99 0.13 -2.87
CA TRP A 161 -0.95 1.57 -3.12
C TRP A 161 0.33 1.92 -3.90
N GLN A 162 0.19 2.09 -5.20
CA GLN A 162 1.26 2.58 -6.06
C GLN A 162 1.17 4.11 -6.13
N VAL A 163 2.10 4.78 -5.48
CA VAL A 163 2.09 6.25 -5.35
C VAL A 163 3.30 6.85 -6.07
N ASN A 164 3.04 7.72 -7.03
CA ASN A 164 4.10 8.43 -7.77
C ASN A 164 4.46 9.76 -7.09
N GLY A 165 4.82 9.70 -5.81
CA GLY A 165 5.16 10.90 -5.03
C GLY A 165 5.31 10.61 -3.55
N ALA A 166 5.36 11.67 -2.76
CA ALA A 166 5.47 11.54 -1.31
C ALA A 166 4.20 10.97 -0.68
N VAL A 167 4.36 10.16 0.38
CA VAL A 167 3.26 9.67 1.21
C VAL A 167 3.33 10.30 2.58
N THR A 168 2.21 10.82 3.07
CA THR A 168 2.08 11.38 4.42
C THR A 168 0.87 10.77 5.11
N ILE A 169 1.08 10.12 6.24
CA ILE A 169 0.00 9.53 7.05
C ILE A 169 -0.34 10.48 8.20
N GLY A 170 -1.58 10.91 8.28
CA GLY A 170 -2.10 11.79 9.31
C GLY A 170 -2.16 11.11 10.67
N GLU A 171 -2.14 11.92 11.73
CA GLU A 171 -2.19 11.42 13.11
C GLU A 171 -3.44 10.59 13.37
N GLY A 172 -3.26 9.42 13.99
CA GLY A 172 -4.35 8.51 14.34
C GLY A 172 -5.06 7.86 13.15
N ALA A 173 -4.54 8.00 11.93
CA ALA A 173 -5.08 7.30 10.78
C ALA A 173 -4.84 5.79 10.87
N VAL A 174 -5.82 4.99 10.43
CA VAL A 174 -5.72 3.53 10.30
C VAL A 174 -5.62 3.21 8.81
N PHE A 175 -4.41 3.03 8.35
CA PHE A 175 -4.11 2.78 6.95
C PHE A 175 -3.76 1.30 6.73
N GLN A 176 -4.35 0.66 5.72
CA GLN A 176 -4.20 -0.76 5.42
C GLN A 176 -3.81 -0.96 3.96
N GLY A 177 -2.84 -1.88 3.72
CA GLY A 177 -2.33 -2.23 2.39
C GLY A 177 -0.83 -2.45 2.37
#